data_90cb2cb984fcaf2af10533857cb9e448
#
_entry.id   90cb2cb984fcaf2af10533857cb9e448
#
_cell.length_a   1.000
_cell.length_b   1.000
_cell.length_c   1.000
_cell.angle_alpha   90.00
_cell.angle_beta   90.00
_cell.angle_gamma   90.00
#
_symmetry.space_group_name_H-M   'P 1'
#
loop_
_entity.id
_entity.type
_entity.pdbx_description
1 polymer ?
#
loop_
_entity_poly.entity_id
_entity_poly.type
_entity_poly.pdbx_seq_one_letter_code
_entity_poly.pdbx_strand_id
1 'polypeptide(L)'
;MRFAIYYTPPADHPLTMTAERWLQRSAFPGRSVEPLIVEAFSGEEITELTAEPRRYGFHATMKAPFRLADGVSQAELRAELETLALARKPFAQKMKVSRIGRFFAIVPDGPSPELSELADEAVRRFERFRAPLTDAEFQRREPEKLSASELQNLRTWGYPHVFADFRFHMTLTGKVPEDKAEKVQSVLE
;
A
#
# COMPACT_ATOMS: atom_id res chain seq x y z
N MET A 1 -15.58 10.91 4.64
CA MET A 1 -15.02 9.99 3.63
C MET A 1 -13.52 10.24 3.50
N ARG A 2 -12.70 9.20 3.23
CA ARG A 2 -11.25 9.34 3.00
C ARG A 2 -10.89 8.73 1.65
N PHE A 3 -9.89 9.28 1.01
CA PHE A 3 -9.32 8.86 -0.26
C PHE A 3 -7.85 8.51 -0.08
N ALA A 4 -7.35 7.59 -0.88
CA ALA A 4 -5.93 7.26 -0.95
C ALA A 4 -5.54 7.04 -2.42
N ILE A 5 -4.28 7.21 -2.75
CA ILE A 5 -3.78 6.84 -4.06
C ILE A 5 -3.04 5.51 -3.92
N TYR A 6 -3.59 4.51 -4.57
CA TYR A 6 -3.06 3.16 -4.58
C TYR A 6 -2.57 2.78 -5.98
N TYR A 7 -1.49 2.03 -6.01
CA TYR A 7 -1.08 1.29 -7.19
C TYR A 7 -1.45 -0.18 -7.00
N THR A 8 -1.99 -0.79 -8.04
CA THR A 8 -2.12 -2.25 -8.16
C THR A 8 -1.84 -2.63 -9.62
N PRO A 9 -1.16 -3.76 -9.88
CA PRO A 9 -1.00 -4.24 -11.25
C PRO A 9 -2.35 -4.53 -11.90
N PRO A 10 -2.44 -4.65 -13.23
CA PRO A 10 -3.69 -4.98 -13.91
C PRO A 10 -4.38 -6.23 -13.34
N ALA A 11 -5.69 -6.28 -13.44
CA ALA A 11 -6.50 -7.35 -12.84
C ALA A 11 -6.18 -8.76 -13.39
N ASP A 12 -5.69 -8.83 -14.62
CA ASP A 12 -5.27 -10.05 -15.31
C ASP A 12 -3.76 -10.36 -15.17
N HIS A 13 -3.01 -9.50 -14.47
CA HIS A 13 -1.60 -9.75 -14.20
C HIS A 13 -1.43 -10.96 -13.27
N PRO A 14 -0.53 -11.94 -13.57
CA PRO A 14 -0.36 -13.14 -12.76
C PRO A 14 -0.13 -12.87 -11.27
N LEU A 15 0.69 -11.87 -10.94
CA LEU A 15 0.94 -11.46 -9.57
C LEU A 15 -0.34 -10.98 -8.86
N THR A 16 -1.18 -10.19 -9.55
CA THR A 16 -2.47 -9.73 -9.02
C THR A 16 -3.38 -10.91 -8.74
N MET A 17 -3.53 -11.80 -9.72
CA MET A 17 -4.40 -12.99 -9.61
C MET A 17 -3.97 -13.89 -8.44
N THR A 18 -2.68 -14.14 -8.27
CA THR A 18 -2.16 -14.96 -7.17
C THR A 18 -2.34 -14.28 -5.82
N ALA A 19 -1.99 -12.99 -5.74
CA ALA A 19 -2.12 -12.22 -4.50
C ALA A 19 -3.58 -12.03 -4.05
N GLU A 20 -4.52 -11.86 -4.99
CA GLU A 20 -5.95 -11.79 -4.68
C GLU A 20 -6.46 -13.12 -4.10
N ARG A 21 -6.03 -14.25 -4.65
CA ARG A 21 -6.37 -15.58 -4.14
C ARG A 21 -5.79 -15.83 -2.76
N TRP A 22 -4.54 -15.41 -2.53
CA TRP A 22 -3.91 -15.43 -1.21
C TRP A 22 -4.66 -14.57 -0.20
N LEU A 23 -4.95 -13.32 -0.55
CA LEU A 23 -5.69 -12.39 0.29
C LEU A 23 -7.19 -12.72 0.37
N GLN A 24 -7.71 -13.62 -0.47
CA GLN A 24 -9.13 -13.95 -0.59
C GLN A 24 -9.98 -12.68 -0.87
N ARG A 25 -9.40 -11.71 -1.54
CA ARG A 25 -10.01 -10.42 -1.82
C ARG A 25 -9.40 -9.75 -3.04
N SER A 26 -10.26 -9.33 -3.97
CA SER A 26 -9.86 -8.45 -5.07
C SER A 26 -9.83 -6.98 -4.63
N ALA A 27 -8.85 -6.23 -5.14
CA ALA A 27 -8.84 -4.78 -5.08
C ALA A 27 -9.82 -4.16 -6.11
N PHE A 28 -10.26 -4.93 -7.10
CA PHE A 28 -11.18 -4.48 -8.15
C PHE A 28 -12.63 -4.76 -7.76
N PRO A 29 -13.54 -3.74 -7.88
CA PRO A 29 -14.95 -3.90 -7.53
C PRO A 29 -15.66 -5.01 -8.33
N GLY A 30 -16.55 -5.74 -7.66
CA GLY A 30 -17.42 -6.74 -8.31
C GLY A 30 -16.72 -8.04 -8.71
N ARG A 31 -15.44 -8.22 -8.40
CA ARG A 31 -14.69 -9.43 -8.73
C ARG A 31 -14.74 -10.44 -7.56
N SER A 32 -15.27 -11.63 -7.82
CA SER A 32 -15.18 -12.76 -6.91
C SER A 32 -13.81 -13.43 -7.03
N VAL A 33 -13.29 -13.93 -5.95
CA VAL A 33 -11.97 -14.56 -5.88
C VAL A 33 -12.09 -15.92 -5.22
N GLU A 34 -11.62 -16.95 -5.90
CA GLU A 34 -11.46 -18.28 -5.30
C GLU A 34 -10.21 -18.31 -4.42
N PRO A 35 -10.32 -18.72 -3.15
CA PRO A 35 -9.17 -18.80 -2.25
C PRO A 35 -8.05 -19.69 -2.80
N LEU A 36 -6.82 -19.32 -2.52
CA LEU A 36 -5.67 -20.20 -2.79
C LEU A 36 -5.66 -21.34 -1.78
N ILE A 37 -5.57 -22.56 -2.26
CA ILE A 37 -5.35 -23.73 -1.42
C ILE A 37 -3.84 -23.92 -1.29
N VAL A 38 -3.36 -23.95 -0.05
CA VAL A 38 -1.95 -24.12 0.28
C VAL A 38 -1.86 -25.26 1.31
N GLU A 39 -1.15 -26.33 1.00
CA GLU A 39 -1.02 -27.49 1.91
C GLU A 39 -0.45 -27.12 3.28
N ALA A 40 0.38 -26.09 3.32
CA ALA A 40 1.06 -25.67 4.54
C ALA A 40 0.14 -25.02 5.59
N PHE A 41 -1.01 -24.47 5.19
CA PHE A 41 -1.92 -23.71 6.07
C PHE A 41 -3.38 -24.08 5.82
N SER A 42 -4.17 -24.15 6.87
CA SER A 42 -5.62 -24.24 6.74
C SER A 42 -6.21 -22.93 6.20
N GLY A 43 -7.43 -22.97 5.67
CA GLY A 43 -8.13 -21.78 5.21
C GLY A 43 -8.36 -20.74 6.32
N GLU A 44 -8.53 -21.19 7.57
CA GLU A 44 -8.65 -20.32 8.74
C GLU A 44 -7.33 -19.62 9.04
N GLU A 45 -6.21 -20.34 9.03
CA GLU A 45 -4.88 -19.74 9.25
C GLU A 45 -4.54 -18.70 8.19
N ILE A 46 -4.85 -18.96 6.90
CA ILE A 46 -4.67 -17.95 5.83
C ILE A 46 -5.57 -16.74 6.09
N THR A 47 -6.80 -16.98 6.56
CA THR A 47 -7.75 -15.91 6.90
C THR A 47 -7.23 -15.01 8.00
N GLU A 48 -6.64 -15.58 9.04
CA GLU A 48 -6.01 -14.84 10.14
C GLU A 48 -4.76 -14.09 9.67
N LEU A 49 -3.85 -14.77 8.95
CA LEU A 49 -2.62 -14.18 8.42
C LEU A 49 -2.88 -13.00 7.50
N THR A 50 -4.00 -13.01 6.78
CA THR A 50 -4.34 -11.96 5.79
C THR A 50 -5.39 -10.97 6.27
N ALA A 51 -5.87 -11.05 7.52
CA ALA A 51 -6.99 -10.26 8.02
C ALA A 51 -6.82 -8.74 7.84
N GLU A 52 -5.61 -8.20 8.04
CA GLU A 52 -5.33 -6.77 7.88
C GLU A 52 -5.30 -6.35 6.40
N PRO A 53 -4.45 -6.94 5.52
CA PRO A 53 -4.36 -6.52 4.12
C PRO A 53 -5.61 -6.86 3.31
N ARG A 54 -6.35 -7.90 3.66
CA ARG A 54 -7.62 -8.27 3.03
C ARG A 54 -8.63 -7.14 2.97
N ARG A 55 -8.62 -6.23 3.95
CA ARG A 55 -9.58 -5.10 4.01
C ARG A 55 -9.53 -4.23 2.76
N TYR A 56 -8.38 -4.13 2.12
CA TYR A 56 -8.13 -3.23 0.99
C TYR A 56 -7.82 -3.97 -0.32
N GLY A 57 -7.46 -5.26 -0.27
CA GLY A 57 -6.95 -6.03 -1.40
C GLY A 57 -5.47 -5.75 -1.69
N PHE A 58 -4.95 -6.32 -2.78
CA PHE A 58 -3.54 -6.24 -3.15
C PHE A 58 -3.19 -4.88 -3.75
N HIS A 59 -2.41 -4.07 -3.04
CA HIS A 59 -2.03 -2.73 -3.48
C HIS A 59 -0.75 -2.24 -2.81
N ALA A 60 -0.12 -1.23 -3.41
CA ALA A 60 0.85 -0.36 -2.75
C ALA A 60 0.24 1.03 -2.51
N THR A 61 0.54 1.63 -1.37
CA THR A 61 0.06 2.98 -1.03
C THR A 61 1.06 4.02 -1.56
N MET A 62 0.66 4.78 -2.58
CA MET A 62 1.45 5.88 -3.14
C MET A 62 1.18 7.20 -2.40
N LYS A 63 -0.07 7.42 -1.94
CA LYS A 63 -0.42 8.49 -1.00
C LYS A 63 -1.37 7.95 0.04
N ALA A 64 -0.99 8.10 1.31
CA ALA A 64 -1.76 7.61 2.45
C ALA A 64 -3.17 8.23 2.52
N PRO A 65 -4.14 7.55 3.17
CA PRO A 65 -5.52 8.03 3.25
C PRO A 65 -5.66 9.44 3.83
N PHE A 66 -6.37 10.31 3.11
CA PHE A 66 -6.62 11.71 3.47
C PHE A 66 -8.10 12.10 3.27
N ARG A 67 -8.54 13.17 3.93
CA ARG A 67 -9.83 13.82 3.66
C ARG A 67 -9.64 14.83 2.54
N LEU A 68 -10.66 15.03 1.70
CA LEU A 68 -10.62 16.11 0.71
C LEU A 68 -10.63 17.47 1.41
N ALA A 69 -9.87 18.39 0.85
CA ALA A 69 -9.91 19.80 1.23
C ALA A 69 -11.25 20.40 0.82
N ASP A 70 -11.61 21.50 1.48
CA ASP A 70 -12.82 22.25 1.11
C ASP A 70 -12.67 22.81 -0.31
N GLY A 71 -13.75 22.79 -1.06
CA GLY A 71 -13.80 23.31 -2.42
C GLY A 71 -13.25 22.40 -3.51
N VAL A 72 -12.74 21.20 -3.18
CA VAL A 72 -12.31 20.21 -4.18
C VAL A 72 -13.24 18.99 -4.18
N SER A 73 -13.42 18.40 -5.35
CA SER A 73 -14.33 17.27 -5.56
C SER A 73 -13.58 15.96 -5.82
N GLN A 74 -14.29 14.85 -5.62
CA GLN A 74 -13.81 13.53 -6.03
C GLN A 74 -13.58 13.45 -7.55
N ALA A 75 -14.38 14.15 -8.35
CA ALA A 75 -14.22 14.15 -9.79
C ALA A 75 -12.91 14.81 -10.22
N GLU A 76 -12.54 15.93 -9.60
CA GLU A 76 -11.24 16.59 -9.84
C GLU A 76 -10.08 15.73 -9.39
N LEU A 77 -10.19 15.07 -8.23
CA LEU A 77 -9.17 14.12 -7.75
C LEU A 77 -8.95 12.99 -8.76
N ARG A 78 -10.03 12.44 -9.30
CA ARG A 78 -10.00 11.37 -10.31
C ARG A 78 -9.37 11.85 -11.61
N ALA A 79 -9.78 13.00 -12.12
CA ALA A 79 -9.21 13.58 -13.36
C ALA A 79 -7.70 13.83 -13.23
N GLU A 80 -7.25 14.29 -12.06
CA GLU A 80 -5.83 14.47 -11.78
C GLU A 80 -5.06 13.14 -11.76
N LEU A 81 -5.66 12.08 -11.19
CA LEU A 81 -5.08 10.74 -11.19
C LEU A 81 -4.96 10.17 -12.62
N GLU A 82 -5.98 10.33 -13.43
CA GLU A 82 -5.97 9.94 -14.84
C GLU A 82 -4.87 10.68 -15.61
N THR A 83 -4.72 11.99 -15.37
CA THR A 83 -3.65 12.80 -15.96
C THR A 83 -2.26 12.31 -15.55
N LEU A 84 -2.05 11.99 -14.28
CA LEU A 84 -0.80 11.41 -13.80
C LEU A 84 -0.51 10.07 -14.48
N ALA A 85 -1.50 9.19 -14.53
CA ALA A 85 -1.35 7.86 -15.10
C ALA A 85 -1.00 7.90 -16.60
N LEU A 86 -1.66 8.76 -17.38
CA LEU A 86 -1.42 8.93 -18.81
C LEU A 86 -0.05 9.57 -19.14
N ALA A 87 0.49 10.38 -18.24
CA ALA A 87 1.79 11.03 -18.42
C ALA A 87 2.98 10.10 -18.15
N ARG A 88 2.75 8.95 -17.48
CA ARG A 88 3.82 8.04 -17.09
C ARG A 88 4.06 6.96 -18.13
N LYS A 89 5.33 6.71 -18.40
CA LYS A 89 5.75 5.55 -19.21
C LYS A 89 5.83 4.32 -18.30
N PRO A 90 5.45 3.14 -18.81
CA PRO A 90 5.65 1.90 -18.08
C PRO A 90 7.14 1.61 -17.89
N PHE A 91 7.49 1.01 -16.78
CA PHE A 91 8.84 0.51 -16.50
C PHE A 91 8.75 -0.87 -15.85
N ALA A 92 9.84 -1.64 -15.99
CA ALA A 92 9.94 -2.96 -15.40
C ALA A 92 10.72 -2.88 -14.08
N GLN A 93 10.20 -3.55 -13.05
CA GLN A 93 10.83 -3.66 -11.74
C GLN A 93 10.82 -5.10 -11.26
N LYS A 94 11.99 -5.64 -10.94
CA LYS A 94 12.07 -6.91 -10.23
C LYS A 94 11.53 -6.75 -8.81
N MET A 95 10.69 -7.68 -8.43
CA MET A 95 10.06 -7.70 -7.12
C MET A 95 10.45 -8.99 -6.38
N LYS A 96 10.44 -8.93 -5.06
CA LYS A 96 10.63 -10.10 -4.20
C LYS A 96 9.71 -10.04 -2.99
N VAL A 97 9.47 -11.21 -2.38
CA VAL A 97 8.91 -11.28 -1.03
C VAL A 97 9.95 -10.81 -0.02
N SER A 98 9.51 -10.02 0.93
CA SER A 98 10.38 -9.59 2.03
C SER A 98 9.59 -9.42 3.32
N ARG A 99 10.24 -9.69 4.43
CA ARG A 99 9.71 -9.41 5.76
C ARG A 99 10.01 -7.97 6.16
N ILE A 100 8.98 -7.21 6.51
CA ILE A 100 9.10 -5.85 7.04
C ILE A 100 8.62 -5.87 8.50
N GLY A 101 9.55 -5.81 9.44
CA GLY A 101 9.22 -5.98 10.85
C GLY A 101 8.55 -7.34 11.11
N ARG A 102 7.24 -7.36 11.33
CA ARG A 102 6.48 -8.58 11.62
C ARG A 102 5.50 -9.01 10.52
N PHE A 103 5.51 -8.39 9.35
CA PHE A 103 4.63 -8.76 8.23
C PHE A 103 5.42 -9.02 6.95
N PHE A 104 4.83 -9.72 5.99
CA PHE A 104 5.41 -9.97 4.67
C PHE A 104 4.75 -9.11 3.61
N ALA A 105 5.55 -8.68 2.65
CA ALA A 105 5.12 -7.88 1.52
C ALA A 105 5.95 -8.16 0.26
N ILE A 106 5.40 -7.82 -0.89
CA ILE A 106 6.16 -7.69 -2.14
C ILE A 106 6.85 -6.33 -2.12
N VAL A 107 8.16 -6.34 -2.32
CA VAL A 107 9.01 -5.14 -2.36
C VAL A 107 9.93 -5.16 -3.60
N PRO A 108 10.48 -4.02 -4.02
CA PRO A 108 11.50 -4.00 -5.07
C PRO A 108 12.72 -4.84 -4.70
N ASP A 109 13.24 -5.60 -5.65
CA ASP A 109 14.51 -6.31 -5.49
C ASP A 109 15.66 -5.39 -5.90
N GLY A 110 16.06 -4.54 -4.98
CA GLY A 110 17.06 -3.51 -5.16
C GLY A 110 16.50 -2.09 -5.31
N PRO A 111 17.35 -1.09 -5.56
CA PRO A 111 16.94 0.29 -5.76
C PRO A 111 15.97 0.45 -6.92
N SER A 112 14.97 1.31 -6.77
CA SER A 112 13.98 1.64 -7.81
C SER A 112 13.72 3.14 -7.81
N PRO A 113 14.54 3.92 -8.51
CA PRO A 113 14.35 5.36 -8.66
C PRO A 113 12.97 5.71 -9.22
N GLU A 114 12.51 4.95 -10.22
CA GLU A 114 11.23 5.17 -10.89
C GLU A 114 10.04 5.01 -9.93
N LEU A 115 10.07 4.01 -9.03
CA LEU A 115 9.04 3.85 -8.01
C LEU A 115 9.09 4.99 -6.97
N SER A 116 10.28 5.41 -6.58
CA SER A 116 10.46 6.52 -5.65
C SER A 116 9.95 7.82 -6.25
N GLU A 117 10.31 8.12 -7.50
CA GLU A 117 9.83 9.30 -8.22
C GLU A 117 8.30 9.29 -8.40
N LEU A 118 7.71 8.13 -8.71
CA LEU A 118 6.25 7.98 -8.82
C LEU A 118 5.56 8.27 -7.48
N ALA A 119 6.09 7.74 -6.39
CA ALA A 119 5.55 7.99 -5.06
C ALA A 119 5.67 9.46 -4.65
N ASP A 120 6.84 10.06 -4.89
CA ASP A 120 7.11 11.46 -4.61
C ASP A 120 6.18 12.39 -5.40
N GLU A 121 5.99 12.10 -6.69
CA GLU A 121 5.06 12.86 -7.52
C GLU A 121 3.63 12.71 -7.02
N ALA A 122 3.20 11.49 -6.67
CA ALA A 122 1.87 11.28 -6.12
C ALA A 122 1.67 12.09 -4.82
N VAL A 123 2.66 12.12 -3.91
CA VAL A 123 2.56 12.92 -2.69
C VAL A 123 2.40 14.39 -3.01
N ARG A 124 3.27 14.98 -3.88
CA ARG A 124 3.26 16.41 -4.21
C ARG A 124 2.02 16.82 -5.00
N ARG A 125 1.68 16.05 -6.03
CA ARG A 125 0.61 16.39 -6.97
C ARG A 125 -0.78 16.35 -6.32
N PHE A 126 -0.99 15.38 -5.43
CA PHE A 126 -2.28 15.25 -4.72
C PHE A 126 -2.33 16.00 -3.39
N GLU A 127 -1.30 16.77 -3.02
CA GLU A 127 -1.32 17.54 -1.77
C GLU A 127 -2.43 18.59 -1.76
N ARG A 128 -2.69 19.25 -2.88
CA ARG A 128 -3.77 20.26 -3.00
C ARG A 128 -5.18 19.70 -2.72
N PHE A 129 -5.36 18.38 -2.79
CA PHE A 129 -6.62 17.72 -2.50
C PHE A 129 -6.80 17.34 -1.04
N ARG A 130 -5.73 17.40 -0.26
CA ARG A 130 -5.73 16.95 1.13
C ARG A 130 -6.14 18.07 2.09
N ALA A 131 -7.18 17.83 2.89
CA ALA A 131 -7.48 18.68 4.05
C ALA A 131 -6.36 18.58 5.10
N PRO A 132 -6.06 19.67 5.84
CA PRO A 132 -5.15 19.62 6.98
C PRO A 132 -5.55 18.51 7.97
N LEU A 133 -4.56 17.92 8.63
CA LEU A 133 -4.84 16.99 9.72
C LEU A 133 -5.54 17.72 10.86
N THR A 134 -6.51 17.07 11.48
CA THR A 134 -6.98 17.48 12.79
C THR A 134 -5.97 17.05 13.86
N ASP A 135 -6.03 17.67 15.05
CA ASP A 135 -5.17 17.28 16.17
C ASP A 135 -5.30 15.79 16.51
N ALA A 136 -6.51 15.24 16.49
CA ALA A 136 -6.77 13.83 16.72
C ALA A 136 -6.15 12.91 15.62
N GLU A 137 -6.10 13.36 14.36
CA GLU A 137 -5.45 12.64 13.28
C GLU A 137 -3.92 12.70 13.41
N PHE A 138 -3.39 13.83 13.84
CA PHE A 138 -1.97 14.03 14.09
C PHE A 138 -1.50 13.15 15.25
N GLN A 139 -2.19 13.19 16.40
CA GLN A 139 -1.85 12.40 17.59
C GLN A 139 -1.93 10.90 17.36
N ARG A 140 -2.86 10.42 16.52
CA ARG A 140 -2.93 8.99 16.14
C ARG A 140 -1.70 8.47 15.40
N ARG A 141 -0.82 9.34 14.92
CA ARG A 141 0.46 8.97 14.29
C ARG A 141 1.60 8.83 15.29
N GLU A 142 1.31 8.96 16.60
CA GLU A 142 2.31 8.84 17.67
C GLU A 142 3.55 9.70 17.39
N PRO A 143 3.37 11.04 17.22
CA PRO A 143 4.43 11.94 16.75
C PRO A 143 5.69 11.91 17.62
N GLU A 144 5.55 11.52 18.90
CA GLU A 144 6.66 11.36 19.84
C GLU A 144 7.57 10.16 19.54
N LYS A 145 7.12 9.21 18.71
CA LYS A 145 7.89 8.04 18.28
C LYS A 145 8.58 8.22 16.94
N LEU A 146 8.29 9.32 16.25
CA LEU A 146 8.80 9.58 14.91
C LEU A 146 10.21 10.22 14.96
N SER A 147 11.03 9.90 13.97
CA SER A 147 12.27 10.64 13.71
C SER A 147 11.98 12.09 13.34
N ALA A 148 13.00 12.95 13.35
CA ALA A 148 12.85 14.36 12.96
C ALA A 148 12.34 14.51 11.52
N SER A 149 12.81 13.67 10.58
CA SER A 149 12.36 13.63 9.19
C SER A 149 10.90 13.22 9.09
N GLU A 150 10.52 12.10 9.70
CA GLU A 150 9.15 11.60 9.71
C GLU A 150 8.17 12.58 10.36
N LEU A 151 8.57 13.23 11.43
CA LEU A 151 7.74 14.26 12.07
C LEU A 151 7.54 15.48 11.17
N GLN A 152 8.60 15.91 10.47
CA GLN A 152 8.51 16.99 9.48
C GLN A 152 7.57 16.58 8.32
N ASN A 153 7.71 15.37 7.82
CA ASN A 153 6.83 14.83 6.79
C ASN A 153 5.37 14.77 7.25
N LEU A 154 5.11 14.30 8.47
CA LEU A 154 3.76 14.27 9.03
C LEU A 154 3.12 15.67 9.08
N ARG A 155 3.87 16.68 9.49
CA ARG A 155 3.39 18.08 9.57
C ARG A 155 3.10 18.65 8.19
N THR A 156 4.01 18.42 7.23
CA THR A 156 3.93 19.02 5.89
C THR A 156 2.96 18.27 4.99
N TRP A 157 3.03 16.92 4.95
CA TRP A 157 2.36 16.08 3.97
C TRP A 157 1.26 15.19 4.56
N GLY A 158 1.02 15.27 5.86
CA GLY A 158 -0.01 14.50 6.57
C GLY A 158 0.31 13.01 6.76
N TYR A 159 1.53 12.58 6.41
CA TYR A 159 1.98 11.21 6.58
C TYR A 159 3.50 11.15 6.79
N PRO A 160 4.02 10.34 7.75
CA PRO A 160 5.44 10.35 8.08
C PRO A 160 6.32 9.69 7.01
N HIS A 161 5.85 8.61 6.39
CA HIS A 161 6.66 7.78 5.49
C HIS A 161 6.46 8.20 4.04
N VAL A 162 7.02 9.34 3.66
CA VAL A 162 7.06 9.89 2.29
C VAL A 162 8.48 10.27 1.93
N PHE A 163 8.79 10.43 0.66
CA PHE A 163 10.10 10.80 0.13
C PHE A 163 11.21 9.85 0.60
N ALA A 164 12.25 10.35 1.25
CA ALA A 164 13.37 9.54 1.74
C ALA A 164 12.94 8.47 2.77
N ASP A 165 11.83 8.68 3.47
CA ASP A 165 11.27 7.74 4.44
C ASP A 165 10.26 6.77 3.79
N PHE A 166 9.99 6.88 2.48
CA PHE A 166 9.09 6.02 1.75
C PHE A 166 9.72 4.65 1.48
N ARG A 167 8.92 3.60 1.64
CA ARG A 167 9.28 2.23 1.25
C ARG A 167 8.14 1.62 0.46
N PHE A 168 8.36 1.38 -0.83
CA PHE A 168 7.37 0.68 -1.64
C PHE A 168 7.15 -0.73 -1.11
N HIS A 169 5.92 -1.07 -0.83
CA HIS A 169 5.53 -2.42 -0.42
C HIS A 169 4.08 -2.70 -0.77
N MET A 170 3.79 -3.95 -1.12
CA MET A 170 2.44 -4.48 -1.34
C MET A 170 2.21 -5.58 -0.31
N THR A 171 1.41 -5.30 0.70
CA THR A 171 1.27 -6.13 1.90
C THR A 171 0.58 -7.46 1.59
N LEU A 172 1.18 -8.56 2.02
CA LEU A 172 0.66 -9.92 1.86
C LEU A 172 0.10 -10.49 3.16
N THR A 173 0.64 -10.08 4.31
CA THR A 173 0.17 -10.60 5.62
C THR A 173 -0.05 -9.47 6.62
N GLY A 174 -0.84 -9.74 7.65
CA GLY A 174 -0.76 -9.01 8.91
C GLY A 174 0.50 -9.40 9.70
N LYS A 175 0.49 -9.14 11.00
CA LYS A 175 1.60 -9.53 11.89
C LYS A 175 1.69 -11.05 11.99
N VAL A 176 2.84 -11.59 11.61
CA VAL A 176 3.14 -13.03 11.66
C VAL A 176 3.90 -13.34 12.95
N PRO A 177 3.46 -14.34 13.73
CA PRO A 177 4.22 -14.86 14.87
C PRO A 177 5.60 -15.36 14.44
N GLU A 178 6.60 -15.22 15.32
CA GLU A 178 7.99 -15.55 14.98
C GLU A 178 8.17 -17.03 14.62
N ASP A 179 7.50 -17.91 15.33
CA ASP A 179 7.49 -19.36 15.13
C ASP A 179 6.88 -19.80 13.79
N LYS A 180 6.06 -18.95 13.16
CA LYS A 180 5.46 -19.21 11.85
C LYS A 180 6.18 -18.49 10.69
N ALA A 181 7.16 -17.62 10.97
CA ALA A 181 7.74 -16.71 9.98
C ALA A 181 8.41 -17.44 8.82
N GLU A 182 9.26 -18.44 9.10
CA GLU A 182 9.94 -19.23 8.06
C GLU A 182 8.96 -19.99 7.17
N LYS A 183 7.94 -20.61 7.78
CA LYS A 183 6.90 -21.33 7.06
C LYS A 183 6.09 -20.41 6.14
N VAL A 184 5.73 -19.22 6.64
CA VAL A 184 5.01 -18.22 5.84
C VAL A 184 5.88 -17.73 4.68
N GLN A 185 7.15 -17.44 4.94
CA GLN A 185 8.09 -17.01 3.89
C GLN A 185 8.19 -18.05 2.78
N SER A 186 8.42 -19.31 3.12
CA SER A 186 8.54 -20.41 2.15
C SER A 186 7.30 -20.60 1.27
N VAL A 187 6.11 -20.26 1.77
CA VAL A 187 4.87 -20.34 1.00
C VAL A 187 4.69 -19.14 0.07
N LEU A 188 5.21 -17.97 0.45
CA LEU A 188 5.05 -16.75 -0.32
C LEU A 188 6.11 -16.59 -1.44
N GLU A 189 7.23 -17.29 -1.38
CA GLU A 189 8.29 -17.36 -2.38
C GLU A 189 7.98 -18.36 -3.48
#